data_afe42c65593ba6fada6f75a4a51c037c
#
_entry.id   afe42c65593ba6fada6f75a4a51c037c
#
_cell.length_a   1.000
_cell.length_b   1.000
_cell.length_c   1.000
_cell.angle_alpha   90.00
_cell.angle_beta   90.00
_cell.angle_gamma   90.00
#
_symmetry.space_group_name_H-M   'P 1'
#
loop_
_entity.id
_entity.type
_entity.pdbx_description
1 polymer ?
#
loop_
_entity_poly.entity_id
_entity_poly.type
_entity_poly.pdbx_seq_one_letter_code
_entity_poly.pdbx_strand_id
1 'polypeptide(L)'
;IIEYHYKLYSDYFSHIDNWMIQEELPMLYNQYKITIPHVFVYNIELRGKDYIQVKQRDSSIHATEREGSGAGGVSKDFTVSAQETTFISRNLPAIRQDESYCWCPEDYKVQVSFDLQGTQFTPNEYKPYSQKWEDVDKQLLKPENTQFGEHLSLTNPFRPETKQAYNSEMNFEEKIICAFQVLKKKMAWNGRYQLYSKELEKVIKKGSGSNADLNFILISILKDFGLEAYPVVMSRRSSGMLPYNFPSLQKLNTFFVAIHDINKQKYVFLDSSMDVPAFNILPLELSVN
;
A
#
# COMPACT_ATOMS: atom_id res chain seq x y z
N ILE A 1 34.06 -5.72 9.18
CA ILE A 1 33.33 -6.29 8.02
C ILE A 1 32.37 -7.33 8.57
N ILE A 2 31.12 -7.23 8.18
CA ILE A 2 30.06 -8.21 8.50
C ILE A 2 29.69 -8.89 7.20
N GLU A 3 29.62 -10.22 7.21
CA GLU A 3 29.17 -11.03 6.08
C GLU A 3 28.11 -12.02 6.57
N TYR A 4 27.06 -12.21 5.79
CA TYR A 4 26.04 -13.21 6.06
C TYR A 4 25.53 -13.82 4.75
N HIS A 5 25.10 -15.08 4.85
CA HIS A 5 24.48 -15.83 3.77
C HIS A 5 23.29 -16.62 4.31
N TYR A 6 22.19 -16.58 3.60
CA TYR A 6 21.00 -17.36 3.95
C TYR A 6 20.26 -17.83 2.70
N LYS A 7 19.40 -18.82 2.86
CA LYS A 7 18.54 -19.33 1.81
C LYS A 7 17.12 -19.40 2.33
N LEU A 8 16.20 -18.83 1.55
CA LEU A 8 14.78 -18.81 1.85
C LEU A 8 14.04 -19.66 0.83
N TYR A 9 13.11 -20.48 1.30
CA TYR A 9 12.11 -21.18 0.49
C TYR A 9 10.75 -20.65 0.86
N SER A 10 9.91 -20.37 -0.14
CA SER A 10 8.56 -19.86 0.07
C SER A 10 7.61 -20.50 -0.92
N ASP A 11 6.45 -20.93 -0.42
CA ASP A 11 5.32 -21.38 -1.23
C ASP A 11 4.41 -20.21 -1.65
N TYR A 12 4.68 -19.00 -1.15
CA TYR A 12 3.96 -17.78 -1.50
C TYR A 12 4.46 -17.24 -2.84
N PHE A 13 3.74 -17.57 -3.92
CA PHE A 13 4.07 -17.07 -5.26
C PHE A 13 3.47 -15.69 -5.56
N SER A 14 2.47 -15.26 -4.80
CA SER A 14 1.78 -13.99 -5.07
C SER A 14 2.58 -12.74 -4.64
N HIS A 15 3.59 -12.94 -3.80
CA HIS A 15 4.42 -11.86 -3.29
C HIS A 15 5.86 -12.31 -3.09
N ILE A 16 6.77 -11.60 -3.73
CA ILE A 16 8.21 -11.70 -3.50
C ILE A 16 8.65 -10.34 -2.95
N ASP A 17 9.29 -10.33 -1.79
CA ASP A 17 9.81 -9.12 -1.19
C ASP A 17 10.84 -8.45 -2.09
N ASN A 18 10.82 -7.14 -2.15
CA ASN A 18 11.85 -6.38 -2.85
C ASN A 18 13.21 -6.64 -2.23
N TRP A 19 14.22 -6.85 -3.07
CA TRP A 19 15.59 -6.99 -2.62
C TRP A 19 16.28 -5.63 -2.56
N MET A 20 16.40 -5.09 -1.35
CA MET A 20 17.13 -3.87 -1.10
C MET A 20 18.63 -4.18 -1.14
N ILE A 21 19.35 -3.58 -2.09
CA ILE A 21 20.77 -3.81 -2.28
C ILE A 21 21.60 -2.76 -1.54
N GLN A 22 21.12 -1.52 -1.52
CA GLN A 22 21.79 -0.39 -0.90
C GLN A 22 21.14 -0.02 0.43
N GLU A 23 21.94 0.13 1.46
CA GLU A 23 21.52 0.32 2.84
C GLU A 23 22.18 1.56 3.45
N GLU A 24 21.95 1.79 4.75
CA GLU A 24 22.60 2.88 5.52
C GLU A 24 24.09 2.66 5.77
N LEU A 25 24.60 1.46 5.52
CA LEU A 25 26.01 1.12 5.57
C LEU A 25 26.54 0.86 4.16
N PRO A 26 27.80 1.23 3.88
CA PRO A 26 28.43 0.91 2.60
C PRO A 26 28.45 -0.60 2.35
N MET A 27 28.09 -1.02 1.15
CA MET A 27 28.01 -2.41 0.75
C MET A 27 29.19 -2.76 -0.18
N LEU A 28 30.09 -3.64 0.26
CA LEU A 28 31.22 -4.08 -0.58
C LEU A 28 30.79 -5.09 -1.64
N TYR A 29 29.93 -6.03 -1.26
CA TYR A 29 29.42 -7.08 -2.13
C TYR A 29 28.02 -7.49 -1.71
N ASN A 30 27.14 -7.58 -2.68
CA ASN A 30 25.79 -8.13 -2.52
C ASN A 30 25.50 -9.08 -3.67
N GLN A 31 24.94 -10.23 -3.34
CA GLN A 31 24.44 -11.18 -4.32
C GLN A 31 23.07 -11.69 -3.89
N TYR A 32 22.09 -11.49 -4.77
CA TYR A 32 20.77 -12.07 -4.61
C TYR A 32 20.51 -13.03 -5.77
N LYS A 33 20.13 -14.27 -5.42
CA LYS A 33 19.80 -15.30 -6.37
C LYS A 33 18.36 -15.75 -6.14
N ILE A 34 17.55 -15.73 -7.18
CA ILE A 34 16.17 -16.19 -7.15
C ILE A 34 15.89 -17.18 -8.26
N THR A 35 15.12 -18.22 -7.96
CA THR A 35 14.65 -19.20 -8.93
C THR A 35 13.13 -19.15 -8.99
N ILE A 36 12.58 -18.77 -10.14
CA ILE A 36 11.15 -18.57 -10.35
C ILE A 36 10.68 -19.59 -11.40
N PRO A 37 9.65 -20.43 -11.09
CA PRO A 37 9.01 -21.29 -12.07
C PRO A 37 8.42 -20.46 -13.24
N HIS A 38 8.56 -20.96 -14.47
CA HIS A 38 8.03 -20.25 -15.65
C HIS A 38 6.50 -20.09 -15.67
N VAL A 39 5.79 -20.84 -14.83
CA VAL A 39 4.34 -20.69 -14.65
C VAL A 39 3.95 -19.35 -13.99
N PHE A 40 4.90 -18.67 -13.33
CA PHE A 40 4.71 -17.36 -12.72
C PHE A 40 5.40 -16.30 -13.57
N VAL A 41 4.61 -15.38 -14.09
CA VAL A 41 5.11 -14.28 -14.93
C VAL A 41 5.31 -13.06 -14.05
N TYR A 42 6.57 -12.73 -13.75
CA TYR A 42 6.94 -11.55 -12.98
C TYR A 42 7.53 -10.46 -13.88
N ASN A 43 7.14 -9.23 -13.60
CA ASN A 43 7.92 -8.07 -14.01
C ASN A 43 9.01 -7.83 -12.95
N ILE A 44 10.25 -7.71 -13.40
CA ILE A 44 11.41 -7.45 -12.53
C ILE A 44 11.92 -6.06 -12.85
N GLU A 45 11.75 -5.14 -11.90
CA GLU A 45 12.23 -3.77 -12.03
C GLU A 45 13.57 -3.60 -11.31
N LEU A 46 14.54 -3.00 -12.00
CA LEU A 46 15.87 -2.69 -11.48
C LEU A 46 16.00 -1.19 -11.27
N ARG A 47 16.01 -0.76 -10.02
CA ARG A 47 16.36 0.61 -9.68
C ARG A 47 17.87 0.70 -9.48
N GLY A 48 18.51 1.66 -10.13
CA GLY A 48 19.97 1.73 -10.15
C GLY A 48 20.60 0.61 -10.99
N LYS A 49 20.03 0.29 -12.14
CA LYS A 49 20.46 -0.80 -13.03
C LYS A 49 21.96 -0.79 -13.36
N ASP A 50 22.59 0.39 -13.42
CA ASP A 50 24.02 0.53 -13.74
C ASP A 50 24.92 -0.04 -12.65
N TYR A 51 24.39 -0.25 -11.45
CA TYR A 51 25.09 -0.86 -10.32
C TYR A 51 24.77 -2.36 -10.15
N ILE A 52 23.92 -2.93 -11.02
CA ILE A 52 23.43 -4.31 -10.89
C ILE A 52 23.87 -5.13 -12.10
N GLN A 53 24.73 -6.11 -11.88
CA GLN A 53 25.02 -7.12 -12.88
C GLN A 53 24.00 -8.24 -12.78
N VAL A 54 23.33 -8.58 -13.89
CA VAL A 54 22.33 -9.64 -13.96
C VAL A 54 22.89 -10.84 -14.71
N LYS A 55 22.73 -12.04 -14.17
CA LYS A 55 23.01 -13.31 -14.82
C LYS A 55 21.78 -14.18 -14.77
N GLN A 56 21.42 -14.81 -15.89
CA GLN A 56 20.27 -15.69 -15.98
C GLN A 56 20.69 -17.04 -16.53
N ARG A 57 20.04 -18.08 -16.05
CA ARG A 57 20.19 -19.43 -16.60
C ARG A 57 18.90 -20.22 -16.43
N ASP A 58 18.68 -21.15 -17.33
CA ASP A 58 17.58 -22.10 -17.19
C ASP A 58 17.85 -23.04 -16.00
N SER A 59 16.77 -23.37 -15.30
CA SER A 59 16.78 -24.19 -14.10
C SER A 59 15.50 -25.01 -14.03
N SER A 60 15.38 -25.82 -12.98
CA SER A 60 14.17 -26.54 -12.66
C SER A 60 13.96 -26.63 -11.16
N ILE A 61 12.70 -26.75 -10.75
CA ILE A 61 12.31 -26.92 -9.36
C ILE A 61 11.57 -28.25 -9.25
N HIS A 62 11.95 -29.05 -8.25
CA HIS A 62 11.18 -30.22 -7.85
C HIS A 62 10.06 -29.79 -6.94
N ALA A 63 8.84 -30.14 -7.28
CA ALA A 63 7.63 -29.84 -6.51
C ALA A 63 6.88 -31.15 -6.25
N THR A 64 6.21 -31.20 -5.12
CA THR A 64 5.40 -32.36 -4.70
C THR A 64 3.96 -31.91 -4.55
N GLU A 65 3.07 -32.48 -5.34
CA GLU A 65 1.63 -32.28 -5.20
C GLU A 65 1.05 -33.38 -4.31
N ARG A 66 0.23 -33.00 -3.33
CA ARG A 66 -0.53 -33.93 -2.51
C ARG A 66 -2.00 -33.95 -2.98
N GLU A 67 -2.40 -35.08 -3.52
CA GLU A 67 -3.78 -35.33 -3.90
C GLU A 67 -4.49 -36.08 -2.77
N GLY A 68 -5.54 -35.47 -2.17
CA GLY A 68 -6.37 -36.04 -1.10
C GLY A 68 -6.06 -35.51 0.30
N SER A 69 -7.13 -35.36 1.10
CA SER A 69 -7.06 -34.94 2.51
C SER A 69 -7.08 -36.17 3.41
N GLY A 70 -5.99 -36.42 4.16
CA GLY A 70 -5.90 -37.49 5.17
C GLY A 70 -4.70 -38.41 5.00
N ALA A 71 -4.62 -39.44 5.85
CA ALA A 71 -3.48 -40.36 5.92
C ALA A 71 -3.29 -41.27 4.67
N GLY A 72 -4.14 -41.15 3.64
CA GLY A 72 -4.09 -41.89 2.39
C GLY A 72 -3.78 -41.06 1.15
N GLY A 73 -3.39 -39.78 1.30
CA GLY A 73 -3.06 -38.95 0.17
C GLY A 73 -1.84 -39.44 -0.61
N VAL A 74 -1.95 -39.48 -1.93
CA VAL A 74 -0.86 -39.81 -2.84
C VAL A 74 -0.03 -38.56 -3.12
N SER A 75 1.28 -38.63 -2.86
CA SER A 75 2.21 -37.57 -3.23
C SER A 75 2.74 -37.85 -4.65
N LYS A 76 2.65 -36.90 -5.53
CA LYS A 76 3.18 -36.96 -6.89
C LYS A 76 4.28 -35.89 -7.04
N ASP A 77 5.49 -36.38 -7.28
CA ASP A 77 6.63 -35.53 -7.56
C ASP A 77 6.66 -35.16 -9.04
N PHE A 78 6.90 -33.89 -9.32
CA PHE A 78 7.06 -33.38 -10.67
C PHE A 78 8.14 -32.31 -10.73
N THR A 79 8.69 -32.11 -11.92
CA THR A 79 9.71 -31.10 -12.15
C THR A 79 9.12 -29.99 -13.01
N VAL A 80 9.23 -28.76 -12.49
CA VAL A 80 8.77 -27.55 -13.19
C VAL A 80 9.98 -26.80 -13.72
N SER A 81 9.93 -26.42 -15.01
CA SER A 81 10.96 -25.56 -15.59
C SER A 81 10.92 -24.18 -14.92
N ALA A 82 12.10 -23.63 -14.68
CA ALA A 82 12.27 -22.38 -13.96
C ALA A 82 13.40 -21.54 -14.54
N GLN A 83 13.44 -20.26 -14.23
CA GLN A 83 14.56 -19.39 -14.49
C GLN A 83 15.25 -19.01 -13.20
N GLU A 84 16.56 -19.27 -13.11
CA GLU A 84 17.41 -18.75 -12.05
C GLU A 84 18.01 -17.43 -12.49
N THR A 85 17.76 -16.36 -11.73
CA THR A 85 18.35 -15.05 -11.94
C THR A 85 19.25 -14.68 -10.77
N THR A 86 20.44 -14.24 -11.04
CA THR A 86 21.41 -13.76 -10.05
C THR A 86 21.71 -12.28 -10.30
N PHE A 87 21.48 -11.47 -9.27
CA PHE A 87 21.79 -10.05 -9.23
C PHE A 87 23.04 -9.84 -8.37
N ILE A 88 24.02 -9.11 -8.89
CA ILE A 88 25.31 -8.87 -8.21
C ILE A 88 25.60 -7.37 -8.23
N SER A 89 25.93 -6.83 -7.07
CA SER A 89 26.37 -5.45 -6.90
C SER A 89 27.65 -5.38 -6.08
N ARG A 90 28.46 -4.34 -6.34
CA ARG A 90 29.74 -4.15 -5.65
C ARG A 90 29.99 -2.69 -5.36
N ASN A 91 30.64 -2.44 -4.20
CA ASN A 91 31.14 -1.13 -3.82
C ASN A 91 30.09 -0.02 -3.85
N LEU A 92 28.89 -0.31 -3.29
CA LEU A 92 27.83 0.68 -3.17
C LEU A 92 28.06 1.57 -1.96
N PRO A 93 27.95 2.90 -2.11
CA PRO A 93 27.97 3.82 -0.98
C PRO A 93 26.75 3.63 -0.09
N ALA A 94 26.81 4.12 1.14
CA ALA A 94 25.65 4.21 2.01
C ALA A 94 24.64 5.24 1.47
N ILE A 95 23.36 5.02 1.70
CA ILE A 95 22.32 6.05 1.63
C ILE A 95 21.62 6.09 2.98
N ARG A 96 21.71 7.23 3.66
CA ARG A 96 21.14 7.41 5.00
C ARG A 96 19.70 7.89 4.92
N GLN A 97 18.93 7.64 5.99
CA GLN A 97 17.54 8.11 6.10
C GLN A 97 17.43 9.64 6.18
N ASP A 98 18.48 10.29 6.64
CA ASP A 98 18.59 11.74 6.80
C ASP A 98 19.33 12.44 5.65
N GLU A 99 19.42 11.83 4.46
CA GLU A 99 20.04 12.44 3.29
C GLU A 99 19.43 13.78 2.94
N SER A 100 20.28 14.78 2.84
CA SER A 100 19.88 16.14 2.49
C SER A 100 19.48 16.23 1.02
N TYR A 101 18.51 17.11 0.73
CA TYR A 101 18.00 17.37 -0.64
C TYR A 101 17.37 16.15 -1.31
N CYS A 102 16.98 15.16 -0.55
CA CYS A 102 16.34 13.95 -1.00
C CYS A 102 14.89 13.93 -0.51
N TRP A 103 13.93 13.72 -1.43
CA TRP A 103 12.51 13.65 -1.07
C TRP A 103 12.22 12.43 -0.21
N CYS A 104 12.64 11.28 -0.68
CA CYS A 104 12.56 10.00 0.02
C CYS A 104 13.80 9.19 -0.32
N PRO A 105 14.72 8.92 0.61
CA PRO A 105 15.94 8.13 0.35
C PRO A 105 15.66 6.76 -0.25
N GLU A 106 14.53 6.14 0.11
CA GLU A 106 14.11 4.84 -0.43
C GLU A 106 13.97 4.85 -1.96
N ASP A 107 13.58 5.98 -2.57
CA ASP A 107 13.42 6.09 -4.01
C ASP A 107 14.74 6.12 -4.79
N TYR A 108 15.85 6.34 -4.10
CA TYR A 108 17.19 6.42 -4.69
C TYR A 108 18.05 5.19 -4.41
N LYS A 109 17.64 4.34 -3.48
CA LYS A 109 18.36 3.10 -3.17
C LYS A 109 18.36 2.13 -4.34
N VAL A 110 19.50 1.48 -4.54
CA VAL A 110 19.63 0.39 -5.51
C VAL A 110 18.84 -0.81 -5.01
N GLN A 111 17.89 -1.29 -5.81
CA GLN A 111 17.00 -2.40 -5.44
C GLN A 111 16.50 -3.18 -6.64
N VAL A 112 16.05 -4.40 -6.38
CA VAL A 112 15.28 -5.24 -7.31
C VAL A 112 13.87 -5.40 -6.77
N SER A 113 12.87 -5.08 -7.58
CA SER A 113 11.47 -5.25 -7.24
C SER A 113 10.83 -6.34 -8.12
N PHE A 114 9.89 -7.07 -7.55
CA PHE A 114 9.19 -8.18 -8.20
C PHE A 114 7.70 -7.92 -8.16
N ASP A 115 7.06 -7.99 -9.34
CA ASP A 115 5.64 -7.71 -9.50
C ASP A 115 4.99 -8.84 -10.30
N LEU A 116 4.11 -9.61 -9.69
CA LEU A 116 3.44 -10.72 -10.33
C LEU A 116 2.44 -10.19 -11.37
N GLN A 117 2.71 -10.45 -12.65
CA GLN A 117 1.87 -10.04 -13.77
C GLN A 117 0.77 -11.06 -14.08
N GLY A 118 1.01 -12.32 -13.82
CA GLY A 118 0.06 -13.38 -14.06
C GLY A 118 0.64 -14.77 -13.86
N THR A 119 -0.22 -15.76 -14.10
CA THR A 119 0.16 -17.17 -14.08
C THR A 119 -0.19 -17.85 -15.42
N GLN A 120 0.63 -18.82 -15.82
CA GLN A 120 0.45 -19.62 -17.01
C GLN A 120 0.75 -21.08 -16.71
N PHE A 121 -0.22 -21.80 -16.15
CA PHE A 121 -0.06 -23.21 -15.83
C PHE A 121 -0.15 -24.13 -17.06
N THR A 122 -0.86 -23.69 -18.08
CA THR A 122 -0.92 -24.37 -19.39
C THR A 122 -0.53 -23.39 -20.52
N PRO A 123 0.00 -23.87 -21.65
CA PRO A 123 0.46 -22.98 -22.74
C PRO A 123 -0.60 -22.01 -23.25
N ASN A 124 -1.88 -22.37 -23.15
CA ASN A 124 -3.00 -21.60 -23.72
C ASN A 124 -3.80 -20.82 -22.67
N GLU A 125 -3.45 -20.89 -21.37
CA GLU A 125 -4.21 -20.30 -20.29
C GLU A 125 -3.34 -19.34 -19.49
N TYR A 126 -3.20 -18.12 -19.98
CA TYR A 126 -2.60 -17.05 -19.23
C TYR A 126 -3.67 -16.34 -18.39
N LYS A 127 -3.48 -16.35 -17.07
CA LYS A 127 -4.34 -15.63 -16.13
C LYS A 127 -3.61 -14.38 -15.64
N PRO A 128 -4.00 -13.18 -16.11
CA PRO A 128 -3.38 -11.95 -15.67
C PRO A 128 -3.75 -11.61 -14.23
N TYR A 129 -2.77 -11.11 -13.47
CA TYR A 129 -2.94 -10.49 -12.16
C TYR A 129 -2.64 -9.00 -12.19
N SER A 130 -1.88 -8.59 -13.19
CA SER A 130 -1.60 -7.18 -13.37
C SER A 130 -2.80 -6.46 -13.88
N GLN A 131 -2.93 -5.27 -13.43
CA GLN A 131 -4.15 -4.57 -13.46
C GLN A 131 -3.90 -3.12 -13.78
N LYS A 132 -4.95 -2.51 -14.24
CA LYS A 132 -5.05 -1.07 -14.30
C LYS A 132 -5.39 -0.52 -12.92
N TRP A 133 -5.20 0.77 -12.71
CA TRP A 133 -5.59 1.41 -11.46
C TRP A 133 -7.09 1.22 -11.15
N GLU A 134 -7.93 1.12 -12.18
CA GLU A 134 -9.36 0.82 -12.03
C GLU A 134 -9.64 -0.56 -11.41
N ASP A 135 -8.74 -1.52 -11.62
CA ASP A 135 -8.90 -2.86 -11.04
C ASP A 135 -8.44 -2.88 -9.58
N VAL A 136 -7.39 -2.12 -9.25
CA VAL A 136 -6.95 -1.87 -7.86
C VAL A 136 -8.06 -1.18 -7.08
N ASP A 137 -8.69 -0.15 -7.68
CA ASP A 137 -9.82 0.57 -7.10
C ASP A 137 -10.99 -0.36 -6.82
N LYS A 138 -11.41 -1.15 -7.81
CA LYS A 138 -12.47 -2.16 -7.64
C LYS A 138 -12.14 -3.18 -6.54
N GLN A 139 -10.88 -3.62 -6.47
CA GLN A 139 -10.44 -4.56 -5.44
C GLN A 139 -10.50 -3.92 -4.06
N LEU A 140 -10.06 -2.67 -3.92
CA LEU A 140 -10.07 -1.93 -2.66
C LEU A 140 -11.49 -1.65 -2.16
N LEU A 141 -12.40 -1.29 -3.07
CA LEU A 141 -13.78 -0.93 -2.75
C LEU A 141 -14.72 -2.12 -2.51
N LYS A 142 -14.33 -3.35 -2.90
CA LYS A 142 -15.16 -4.54 -2.65
C LYS A 142 -15.27 -4.85 -1.16
N PRO A 143 -16.47 -4.75 -0.56
CA PRO A 143 -16.65 -5.01 0.88
C PRO A 143 -16.27 -6.45 1.28
N GLU A 144 -16.43 -7.40 0.36
CA GLU A 144 -16.17 -8.83 0.56
C GLU A 144 -14.67 -9.14 0.73
N ASN A 145 -13.82 -8.32 0.16
CA ASN A 145 -12.37 -8.56 0.10
C ASN A 145 -11.55 -7.63 1.01
N THR A 146 -12.09 -6.47 1.37
CA THR A 146 -11.36 -5.47 2.15
C THR A 146 -12.28 -4.75 3.13
N GLN A 147 -11.78 -4.54 4.33
CA GLN A 147 -12.44 -3.69 5.33
C GLN A 147 -12.54 -2.21 4.87
N PHE A 148 -11.81 -1.81 3.83
CA PHE A 148 -11.81 -0.44 3.33
C PHE A 148 -13.19 -0.06 2.75
N GLY A 149 -13.71 -0.84 1.79
CA GLY A 149 -15.01 -0.60 1.18
C GLY A 149 -16.16 -0.67 2.19
N GLU A 150 -16.07 -1.58 3.16
CA GLU A 150 -17.04 -1.68 4.26
C GLU A 150 -17.06 -0.38 5.09
N HIS A 151 -15.90 0.13 5.47
CA HIS A 151 -15.80 1.34 6.30
C HIS A 151 -16.21 2.62 5.58
N LEU A 152 -16.15 2.66 4.25
CA LEU A 152 -16.72 3.79 3.48
C LEU A 152 -18.24 3.90 3.58
N SER A 153 -18.92 2.80 3.94
CA SER A 153 -20.36 2.73 4.19
C SER A 153 -20.73 2.93 5.66
N LEU A 154 -19.76 3.29 6.50
CA LEU A 154 -19.93 3.52 7.93
C LEU A 154 -21.07 4.51 8.19
N THR A 155 -22.01 4.12 9.05
CA THR A 155 -22.96 5.06 9.63
C THR A 155 -22.21 5.94 10.65
N ASN A 156 -22.43 7.26 10.58
CA ASN A 156 -21.77 8.21 11.47
C ASN A 156 -21.99 7.85 12.96
N PRO A 157 -20.92 7.49 13.69
CA PRO A 157 -21.04 7.10 15.10
C PRO A 157 -21.36 8.28 16.03
N PHE A 158 -21.15 9.52 15.54
CA PHE A 158 -21.42 10.76 16.29
C PHE A 158 -22.60 11.54 15.73
N ARG A 159 -23.61 10.82 15.23
CA ARG A 159 -24.80 11.40 14.63
C ARG A 159 -25.58 12.36 15.54
N PRO A 160 -25.73 12.11 16.85
CA PRO A 160 -26.38 13.08 17.76
C PRO A 160 -25.64 14.42 17.81
N GLU A 161 -24.33 14.39 17.96
CA GLU A 161 -23.47 15.57 18.01
C GLU A 161 -23.45 16.30 16.66
N THR A 162 -23.43 15.55 15.58
CA THR A 162 -23.51 16.09 14.22
C THR A 162 -24.83 16.85 14.01
N LYS A 163 -25.95 16.27 14.43
CA LYS A 163 -27.26 16.93 14.32
C LYS A 163 -27.35 18.20 15.19
N GLN A 164 -26.76 18.17 16.39
CA GLN A 164 -26.75 19.34 17.28
C GLN A 164 -25.89 20.46 16.71
N ALA A 165 -24.80 20.13 16.02
CA ALA A 165 -23.87 21.08 15.46
C ALA A 165 -24.30 21.62 14.08
N TYR A 166 -25.17 20.89 13.36
CA TYR A 166 -25.62 21.25 12.03
C TYR A 166 -26.59 22.44 12.04
N ASN A 167 -26.32 23.40 11.13
CA ASN A 167 -27.24 24.48 10.78
C ASN A 167 -27.41 24.52 9.25
N SER A 168 -28.64 24.60 8.78
CA SER A 168 -28.96 24.65 7.34
C SER A 168 -28.38 25.87 6.60
N GLU A 169 -28.10 26.96 7.32
CA GLU A 169 -27.53 28.17 6.75
C GLU A 169 -26.00 28.14 6.55
N MET A 170 -25.34 27.06 7.08
CA MET A 170 -23.89 26.90 6.90
C MET A 170 -23.51 26.82 5.43
N ASN A 171 -22.50 27.57 5.06
CA ASN A 171 -21.85 27.43 3.76
C ASN A 171 -20.95 26.19 3.70
N PHE A 172 -20.37 25.92 2.54
CA PHE A 172 -19.54 24.74 2.30
C PHE A 172 -18.36 24.63 3.28
N GLU A 173 -17.63 25.70 3.50
CA GLU A 173 -16.45 25.72 4.37
C GLU A 173 -16.84 25.57 5.85
N GLU A 174 -17.91 26.24 6.29
CA GLU A 174 -18.44 26.13 7.64
C GLU A 174 -18.89 24.70 7.98
N LYS A 175 -19.53 24.01 7.04
CA LYS A 175 -19.89 22.58 7.20
C LYS A 175 -18.66 21.70 7.41
N ILE A 176 -17.58 21.89 6.65
CA ILE A 176 -16.34 21.14 6.79
C ILE A 176 -15.69 21.41 8.14
N ILE A 177 -15.57 22.67 8.54
CA ILE A 177 -14.99 23.06 9.84
C ILE A 177 -15.80 22.43 10.96
N CYS A 178 -17.11 22.50 10.90
CA CYS A 178 -17.99 21.95 11.92
C CYS A 178 -17.86 20.41 11.99
N ALA A 179 -17.87 19.71 10.86
CA ALA A 179 -17.67 18.27 10.79
C ALA A 179 -16.33 17.85 11.42
N PHE A 180 -15.27 18.58 11.10
CA PHE A 180 -13.94 18.32 11.65
C PHE A 180 -13.90 18.56 13.16
N GLN A 181 -14.55 19.60 13.67
CA GLN A 181 -14.66 19.88 15.09
C GLN A 181 -15.45 18.81 15.85
N VAL A 182 -16.53 18.28 15.26
CA VAL A 182 -17.29 17.15 15.85
C VAL A 182 -16.37 15.94 15.99
N LEU A 183 -15.59 15.59 14.94
CA LEU A 183 -14.62 14.50 15.01
C LEU A 183 -13.60 14.74 16.13
N LYS A 184 -12.95 15.90 16.14
CA LYS A 184 -11.83 16.19 17.06
C LYS A 184 -12.24 16.29 18.53
N LYS A 185 -13.49 16.61 18.82
CA LYS A 185 -14.03 16.54 20.19
C LYS A 185 -14.13 15.12 20.72
N LYS A 186 -14.20 14.12 19.85
CA LYS A 186 -14.42 12.71 20.20
C LYS A 186 -13.20 11.82 19.96
N MET A 187 -12.36 12.17 19.00
CA MET A 187 -11.28 11.32 18.53
C MET A 187 -9.94 12.06 18.48
N ALA A 188 -8.92 11.42 18.99
CA ALA A 188 -7.54 11.86 18.90
C ALA A 188 -6.75 10.97 17.92
N TRP A 189 -5.84 11.55 17.17
CA TRP A 189 -4.89 10.80 16.35
C TRP A 189 -3.82 10.13 17.22
N ASN A 190 -3.47 8.88 16.93
CA ASN A 190 -2.51 8.08 17.70
C ASN A 190 -1.08 8.10 17.14
N GLY A 191 -0.79 8.96 16.17
CA GLY A 191 0.52 9.06 15.52
C GLY A 191 0.76 8.06 14.40
N ARG A 192 -0.22 7.24 14.01
CA ARG A 192 -0.06 6.19 13.00
C ARG A 192 -0.81 6.51 11.72
N TYR A 193 -0.13 6.30 10.58
CA TYR A 193 -0.74 6.29 9.25
C TYR A 193 -1.00 4.85 8.82
N GLN A 194 -2.22 4.57 8.36
CA GLN A 194 -2.66 3.25 7.90
C GLN A 194 -3.63 3.41 6.72
N LEU A 195 -3.80 2.34 5.93
CA LEU A 195 -4.83 2.29 4.90
C LEU A 195 -6.13 1.67 5.46
N TYR A 196 -6.02 0.71 6.35
CA TYR A 196 -7.14 -0.07 6.88
C TYR A 196 -7.38 0.20 8.35
N SER A 197 -8.65 0.05 8.77
CA SER A 197 -9.04 -0.07 10.18
C SER A 197 -9.45 -1.51 10.45
N LYS A 198 -8.88 -2.13 11.48
CA LYS A 198 -9.21 -3.53 11.81
C LYS A 198 -10.38 -3.66 12.78
N GLU A 199 -10.52 -2.73 13.72
CA GLU A 199 -11.46 -2.81 14.84
C GLU A 199 -12.04 -1.43 15.13
N LEU A 200 -12.67 -0.82 14.13
CA LEU A 200 -13.15 0.56 14.20
C LEU A 200 -14.07 0.84 15.38
N GLU A 201 -14.92 -0.11 15.76
CA GLU A 201 -15.78 0.04 16.95
C GLU A 201 -14.99 0.17 18.25
N LYS A 202 -13.89 -0.59 18.40
CA LYS A 202 -13.02 -0.47 19.59
C LYS A 202 -12.26 0.85 19.59
N VAL A 203 -11.84 1.30 18.41
CA VAL A 203 -11.17 2.59 18.23
C VAL A 203 -12.10 3.74 18.63
N ILE A 204 -13.35 3.72 18.20
CA ILE A 204 -14.37 4.71 18.57
C ILE A 204 -14.58 4.74 20.10
N LYS A 205 -14.73 3.57 20.72
CA LYS A 205 -14.88 3.48 22.19
C LYS A 205 -13.67 4.02 22.95
N LYS A 206 -12.47 3.81 22.39
CA LYS A 206 -11.21 4.30 22.97
C LYS A 206 -11.01 5.81 22.78
N GLY A 207 -11.66 6.42 21.79
CA GLY A 207 -11.48 7.83 21.43
C GLY A 207 -10.12 8.17 20.81
N SER A 208 -9.40 7.18 20.28
CA SER A 208 -8.09 7.39 19.64
C SER A 208 -7.82 6.33 18.58
N GLY A 209 -7.38 6.77 17.40
CA GLY A 209 -7.16 5.91 16.25
C GLY A 209 -6.09 6.41 15.28
N SER A 210 -5.81 5.62 14.23
CA SER A 210 -4.96 5.99 13.10
C SER A 210 -5.61 7.08 12.25
N ASN A 211 -4.86 7.66 11.30
CA ASN A 211 -5.46 8.57 10.32
C ASN A 211 -6.59 7.88 9.53
N ALA A 212 -6.44 6.61 9.17
CA ALA A 212 -7.48 5.86 8.46
C ALA A 212 -8.77 5.77 9.28
N ASP A 213 -8.67 5.41 10.56
CA ASP A 213 -9.83 5.35 11.46
C ASP A 213 -10.57 6.70 11.50
N LEU A 214 -9.81 7.78 11.70
CA LEU A 214 -10.35 9.12 11.79
C LEU A 214 -10.93 9.60 10.46
N ASN A 215 -10.27 9.30 9.32
CA ASN A 215 -10.73 9.68 7.99
C ASN A 215 -12.03 8.95 7.59
N PHE A 216 -12.19 7.66 7.93
CA PHE A 216 -13.46 6.96 7.73
C PHE A 216 -14.62 7.62 8.51
N ILE A 217 -14.36 7.95 9.77
CA ILE A 217 -15.35 8.65 10.60
C ILE A 217 -15.63 10.05 10.05
N LEU A 218 -14.60 10.81 9.64
CA LEU A 218 -14.76 12.13 9.03
C LEU A 218 -15.64 12.08 7.78
N ILE A 219 -15.40 11.12 6.88
CA ILE A 219 -16.21 10.90 5.67
C ILE A 219 -17.68 10.66 6.06
N SER A 220 -17.94 9.86 7.09
CA SER A 220 -19.31 9.58 7.54
C SER A 220 -20.01 10.82 8.13
N ILE A 221 -19.29 11.68 8.86
CA ILE A 221 -19.78 12.94 9.38
C ILE A 221 -20.07 13.92 8.23
N LEU A 222 -19.14 14.08 7.29
CA LEU A 222 -19.30 14.96 6.13
C LEU A 222 -20.53 14.60 5.28
N LYS A 223 -20.78 13.31 5.09
CA LYS A 223 -22.00 12.83 4.40
C LYS A 223 -23.27 13.24 5.14
N ASP A 224 -23.29 13.19 6.48
CA ASP A 224 -24.44 13.68 7.28
C ASP A 224 -24.62 15.21 7.19
N PHE A 225 -23.57 15.97 6.86
CA PHE A 225 -23.66 17.40 6.52
C PHE A 225 -24.07 17.65 5.06
N GLY A 226 -24.36 16.58 4.28
CA GLY A 226 -24.75 16.68 2.88
C GLY A 226 -23.60 17.01 1.93
N LEU A 227 -22.36 16.66 2.30
CA LEU A 227 -21.17 16.88 1.49
C LEU A 227 -20.73 15.58 0.82
N GLU A 228 -20.28 15.68 -0.42
CA GLU A 228 -19.67 14.57 -1.15
C GLU A 228 -18.19 14.43 -0.73
N ALA A 229 -17.90 13.37 0.03
CA ALA A 229 -16.56 13.12 0.53
C ALA A 229 -16.06 11.74 0.08
N TYR A 230 -14.81 11.69 -0.39
CA TYR A 230 -14.16 10.54 -0.99
C TYR A 230 -12.78 10.30 -0.39
N PRO A 231 -12.30 9.06 -0.28
CA PRO A 231 -10.92 8.77 0.06
C PRO A 231 -10.02 8.98 -1.15
N VAL A 232 -8.85 9.56 -0.93
CA VAL A 232 -7.75 9.60 -1.90
C VAL A 232 -6.62 8.73 -1.36
N VAL A 233 -6.49 7.54 -1.93
CA VAL A 233 -5.49 6.57 -1.49
C VAL A 233 -4.12 6.89 -2.08
N MET A 234 -3.07 6.65 -1.29
CA MET A 234 -1.72 7.00 -1.69
C MET A 234 -0.65 6.16 -1.00
N SER A 235 0.58 6.26 -1.49
CA SER A 235 1.78 5.87 -0.76
C SER A 235 2.26 7.04 0.10
N ARG A 236 2.61 6.77 1.36
CA ARG A 236 3.25 7.79 2.21
C ARG A 236 4.62 8.17 1.65
N ARG A 237 5.03 9.40 1.93
CA ARG A 237 6.35 9.91 1.54
C ARG A 237 7.48 8.96 1.97
N SER A 238 7.49 8.51 3.21
CA SER A 238 8.48 7.58 3.76
C SER A 238 8.50 6.19 3.10
N SER A 239 7.47 5.85 2.35
CA SER A 239 7.36 4.57 1.61
C SER A 239 7.72 4.69 0.13
N GLY A 240 8.07 5.89 -0.32
CA GLY A 240 8.46 6.18 -1.69
C GLY A 240 7.31 6.37 -2.66
N MET A 241 7.65 6.71 -3.90
CA MET A 241 6.69 6.99 -4.95
C MET A 241 5.94 5.74 -5.41
N LEU A 242 4.69 5.95 -5.82
CA LEU A 242 3.91 4.90 -6.49
C LEU A 242 4.49 4.63 -7.89
N PRO A 243 4.71 3.36 -8.25
CA PRO A 243 5.09 3.02 -9.61
C PRO A 243 3.92 3.31 -10.56
N TYR A 244 4.11 4.28 -11.47
CA TYR A 244 3.03 4.74 -12.36
C TYR A 244 2.56 3.64 -13.33
N ASN A 245 3.52 2.82 -13.79
CA ASN A 245 3.27 1.80 -14.80
C ASN A 245 2.81 0.45 -14.23
N PHE A 246 2.87 0.27 -12.93
CA PHE A 246 2.57 -1.00 -12.25
C PHE A 246 1.67 -0.75 -11.05
N PRO A 247 0.34 -0.62 -11.27
CA PRO A 247 -0.61 -0.46 -10.19
C PRO A 247 -0.50 -1.60 -9.18
N SER A 248 -0.32 -1.27 -7.91
CA SER A 248 -0.20 -2.25 -6.84
C SER A 248 -0.90 -1.78 -5.59
N LEU A 249 -1.86 -2.59 -5.11
CA LEU A 249 -2.53 -2.34 -3.84
C LEU A 249 -1.55 -2.33 -2.65
N GLN A 250 -0.47 -3.10 -2.73
CA GLN A 250 0.53 -3.20 -1.66
C GLN A 250 1.33 -1.90 -1.45
N LYS A 251 1.40 -1.06 -2.48
CA LYS A 251 2.05 0.26 -2.41
C LYS A 251 1.16 1.32 -1.77
N LEU A 252 -0.15 1.09 -1.73
CA LEU A 252 -1.10 1.98 -1.09
C LEU A 252 -1.10 1.69 0.42
N ASN A 253 -0.74 2.65 1.24
CA ASN A 253 -0.58 2.42 2.68
C ASN A 253 -1.24 3.48 3.56
N THR A 254 -1.91 4.46 2.94
CA THR A 254 -2.67 5.49 3.64
C THR A 254 -3.67 6.15 2.69
N PHE A 255 -4.51 7.05 3.23
CA PHE A 255 -5.38 7.91 2.44
C PHE A 255 -5.72 9.19 3.21
N PHE A 256 -6.12 10.21 2.48
CA PHE A 256 -6.72 11.44 3.00
C PHE A 256 -8.12 11.66 2.40
N VAL A 257 -8.82 12.70 2.81
CA VAL A 257 -10.20 12.96 2.40
C VAL A 257 -10.25 14.07 1.36
N ALA A 258 -10.91 13.81 0.23
CA ALA A 258 -11.30 14.80 -0.78
C ALA A 258 -12.79 15.12 -0.63
N ILE A 259 -13.13 16.39 -0.62
CA ILE A 259 -14.51 16.87 -0.54
C ILE A 259 -14.80 17.66 -1.81
N HIS A 260 -15.86 17.27 -2.53
CA HIS A 260 -16.23 17.90 -3.77
C HIS A 260 -17.08 19.16 -3.51
N ASP A 261 -16.57 20.32 -3.89
CA ASP A 261 -17.38 21.55 -3.97
C ASP A 261 -18.09 21.58 -5.34
N ILE A 262 -19.33 21.14 -5.35
CA ILE A 262 -20.15 21.06 -6.57
C ILE A 262 -20.32 22.43 -7.22
N ASN A 263 -20.40 23.50 -6.44
CA ASN A 263 -20.60 24.84 -6.96
C ASN A 263 -19.36 25.39 -7.67
N LYS A 264 -18.18 25.07 -7.15
CA LYS A 264 -16.89 25.53 -7.71
C LYS A 264 -16.26 24.50 -8.65
N GLN A 265 -16.82 23.28 -8.76
CA GLN A 265 -16.27 22.16 -9.51
C GLN A 265 -14.81 21.87 -9.12
N LYS A 266 -14.50 21.90 -7.82
CA LYS A 266 -13.17 21.70 -7.25
C LYS A 266 -13.22 20.76 -6.07
N TYR A 267 -12.07 20.13 -5.78
CA TYR A 267 -11.91 19.35 -4.58
C TYR A 267 -11.15 20.14 -3.52
N VAL A 268 -11.53 19.92 -2.28
CA VAL A 268 -10.83 20.38 -1.08
C VAL A 268 -10.29 19.16 -0.39
N PHE A 269 -9.01 19.18 -0.04
CA PHE A 269 -8.30 18.07 0.59
C PHE A 269 -8.10 18.33 2.08
N LEU A 270 -8.32 17.28 2.89
CA LEU A 270 -8.17 17.31 4.34
C LEU A 270 -7.58 15.98 4.83
N ASP A 271 -6.83 16.04 5.90
CA ASP A 271 -6.44 14.84 6.67
C ASP A 271 -6.76 15.03 8.15
N SER A 272 -7.42 14.04 8.72
CA SER A 272 -7.86 14.08 10.11
C SER A 272 -6.75 13.84 11.13
N SER A 273 -5.51 13.56 10.72
CA SER A 273 -4.34 13.57 11.63
C SER A 273 -3.96 14.98 12.08
N MET A 274 -4.36 16.01 11.30
CA MET A 274 -4.17 17.41 11.67
C MET A 274 -5.06 17.80 12.87
N ASP A 275 -4.59 18.72 13.70
CA ASP A 275 -5.37 19.19 14.86
C ASP A 275 -6.49 20.15 14.48
N VAL A 276 -6.31 20.88 13.37
CA VAL A 276 -7.26 21.84 12.82
C VAL A 276 -7.56 21.51 11.36
N PRO A 277 -8.74 21.90 10.82
CA PRO A 277 -9.05 21.70 9.41
C PRO A 277 -8.20 22.65 8.56
N ALA A 278 -7.16 22.12 7.95
CA ALA A 278 -6.28 22.86 7.06
C ALA A 278 -6.63 22.53 5.60
N PHE A 279 -7.36 23.43 4.92
CA PHE A 279 -7.83 23.23 3.54
C PHE A 279 -6.66 23.14 2.57
N ASN A 280 -6.55 22.04 1.84
CA ASN A 280 -5.50 21.77 0.85
C ASN A 280 -4.07 21.77 1.42
N ILE A 281 -3.95 21.66 2.73
CA ILE A 281 -2.67 21.47 3.42
C ILE A 281 -2.67 20.09 4.04
N LEU A 282 -1.78 19.24 3.59
CA LEU A 282 -1.60 17.89 4.10
C LEU A 282 -0.34 17.82 4.96
N PRO A 283 -0.29 16.91 5.95
CA PRO A 283 0.94 16.60 6.66
C PRO A 283 2.06 16.24 5.68
N LEU A 284 3.31 16.51 6.05
CA LEU A 284 4.48 16.23 5.22
C LEU A 284 4.54 14.76 4.76
N GLU A 285 4.11 13.84 5.60
CA GLU A 285 4.06 12.41 5.29
C GLU A 285 3.04 12.05 4.19
N LEU A 286 2.03 12.88 4.00
CA LEU A 286 0.99 12.74 2.97
C LEU A 286 1.20 13.70 1.78
N SER A 287 2.29 14.44 1.75
CA SER A 287 2.59 15.30 0.61
C SER A 287 3.05 14.46 -0.58
N VAL A 288 2.53 14.77 -1.75
CA VAL A 288 2.93 14.18 -3.03
C VAL A 288 3.84 15.14 -3.80
N ASN A 289 4.77 14.57 -4.55
CA ASN A 289 5.60 15.34 -5.48
C ASN A 289 4.80 15.72 -6.72
#